data_daaf69271b1df1908e5f43ba9eca4b8f
#
_entry.id   daaf69271b1df1908e5f43ba9eca4b8f
#
_cell.length_a   1.000
_cell.length_b   1.000
_cell.length_c   1.000
_cell.angle_alpha   90.00
_cell.angle_beta   90.00
_cell.angle_gamma   90.00
#
_symmetry.space_group_name_H-M   'P 1'
#
loop_
_entity.id
_entity.type
_entity.pdbx_description
1 polymer ?
#
loop_
_entity_poly.entity_id
_entity_poly.type
_entity_poly.pdbx_seq_one_letter_code
_entity_poly.pdbx_strand_id
1 'polypeptide(L)'
;MKLNKPLCVLCWLVSIPFALALMALTARGQEQLPAGLNVASIEVHPAAVELKHRFDYRQLLVTGKLSSGEFVDLTRMATMTHSGKAANISADGQVRAAEDGTDEITYTFNNQSVKIPVTVSGVKAPHPVSFVRDVQPLLARMSCNAGTCHGAKEGKAGFKLSLRGYDAIYDHRALTDDIGARRFNRRGGKHYS
;
A
#
# COMPACT_ATOMS: atom_id res chain seq x y z
N MET A 1 -43.92 -51.23 -13.82
CA MET A 1 -42.63 -51.22 -14.53
C MET A 1 -41.78 -50.17 -13.85
N LYS A 2 -40.86 -50.58 -12.92
CA LYS A 2 -39.99 -49.66 -12.16
C LYS A 2 -38.63 -49.60 -12.88
N LEU A 3 -38.26 -48.45 -13.45
CA LEU A 3 -36.91 -48.22 -13.99
C LEU A 3 -35.98 -47.77 -12.84
N ASN A 4 -35.09 -48.69 -12.46
CA ASN A 4 -33.94 -48.35 -11.61
C ASN A 4 -32.88 -47.66 -12.48
N LYS A 5 -32.55 -46.41 -12.18
CA LYS A 5 -31.38 -45.73 -12.72
C LYS A 5 -30.17 -46.03 -11.83
N PRO A 6 -29.06 -46.53 -12.34
CA PRO A 6 -27.84 -46.65 -11.54
C PRO A 6 -27.25 -45.28 -11.30
N LEU A 7 -27.09 -44.89 -10.05
CA LEU A 7 -26.38 -43.71 -9.61
C LEU A 7 -24.89 -43.84 -9.98
N CYS A 8 -24.39 -42.95 -10.81
CA CYS A 8 -22.99 -42.95 -11.29
C CYS A 8 -22.06 -42.55 -10.14
N VAL A 9 -21.61 -43.55 -9.36
CA VAL A 9 -20.67 -43.39 -8.23
C VAL A 9 -19.27 -42.95 -8.74
N LEU A 10 -19.02 -43.07 -10.04
CA LEU A 10 -17.72 -42.72 -10.66
C LEU A 10 -17.47 -41.21 -10.78
N CYS A 11 -18.52 -40.37 -10.72
CA CYS A 11 -18.34 -38.91 -10.84
C CYS A 11 -17.84 -38.23 -9.53
N TRP A 12 -17.98 -38.93 -8.39
CA TRP A 12 -17.57 -38.34 -7.08
C TRP A 12 -16.10 -38.54 -6.73
N LEU A 13 -15.44 -39.52 -7.33
CA LEU A 13 -14.04 -39.82 -7.03
C LEU A 13 -13.03 -38.97 -7.80
N VAL A 14 -13.45 -38.25 -8.84
CA VAL A 14 -12.55 -37.39 -9.65
C VAL A 14 -12.55 -35.93 -9.19
N SER A 15 -13.58 -35.48 -8.48
CA SER A 15 -13.70 -34.08 -8.06
C SER A 15 -12.91 -33.74 -6.78
N ILE A 16 -12.63 -34.73 -5.91
CA ILE A 16 -11.92 -34.51 -4.64
C ILE A 16 -10.42 -34.19 -4.84
N PRO A 17 -9.65 -34.87 -5.70
CA PRO A 17 -8.23 -34.53 -5.88
C PRO A 17 -8.01 -33.19 -6.56
N PHE A 18 -8.94 -32.71 -7.40
CA PHE A 18 -8.81 -31.41 -8.06
C PHE A 18 -9.04 -30.24 -7.10
N ALA A 19 -9.95 -30.36 -6.15
CA ALA A 19 -10.18 -29.35 -5.09
C ALA A 19 -9.00 -29.27 -4.10
N LEU A 20 -8.37 -30.41 -3.76
CA LEU A 20 -7.17 -30.43 -2.90
C LEU A 20 -5.95 -29.85 -3.63
N ALA A 21 -5.80 -30.07 -4.94
CA ALA A 21 -4.71 -29.51 -5.71
C ALA A 21 -4.81 -27.98 -5.86
N LEU A 22 -6.03 -27.41 -5.87
CA LEU A 22 -6.22 -25.96 -5.95
C LEU A 22 -5.91 -25.25 -4.62
N MET A 23 -6.04 -25.92 -3.47
CA MET A 23 -5.68 -25.36 -2.16
C MET A 23 -4.15 -25.34 -1.91
N ALA A 24 -3.38 -26.11 -2.63
CA ALA A 24 -1.91 -26.13 -2.46
C ALA A 24 -1.19 -24.97 -3.15
N LEU A 25 -1.86 -24.19 -4.01
CA LEU A 25 -1.25 -23.08 -4.76
C LEU A 25 -1.19 -21.75 -4.02
N THR A 26 -1.68 -21.66 -2.78
CA THR A 26 -1.66 -20.40 -2.00
C THR A 26 -0.70 -20.40 -0.82
N ALA A 27 0.14 -21.41 -0.65
CA ALA A 27 1.24 -21.39 0.31
C ALA A 27 2.33 -20.45 -0.21
N ARG A 28 2.16 -19.14 -0.02
CA ARG A 28 3.29 -18.20 -0.05
C ARG A 28 4.25 -18.68 1.01
N GLY A 29 5.42 -19.16 0.60
CA GLY A 29 6.47 -19.54 1.51
C GLY A 29 6.71 -18.39 2.49
N GLN A 30 6.59 -18.67 3.79
CA GLN A 30 6.93 -17.69 4.82
C GLN A 30 8.43 -17.45 4.70
N GLU A 31 8.83 -16.18 4.54
CA GLU A 31 10.24 -15.82 4.52
C GLU A 31 10.89 -16.29 5.81
N GLN A 32 12.03 -16.96 5.69
CA GLN A 32 12.78 -17.48 6.82
C GLN A 32 14.24 -17.04 6.72
N LEU A 33 14.82 -16.77 7.87
CA LEU A 33 16.23 -16.46 7.95
C LEU A 33 17.05 -17.67 7.46
N PRO A 34 18.03 -17.49 6.57
CA PRO A 34 18.91 -18.58 6.15
C PRO A 34 19.57 -19.29 7.33
N ALA A 35 19.75 -20.61 7.22
CA ALA A 35 20.34 -21.40 8.28
C ALA A 35 21.77 -20.94 8.62
N GLY A 36 22.07 -20.85 9.91
CA GLY A 36 23.41 -20.44 10.40
C GLY A 36 23.55 -18.94 10.67
N LEU A 37 22.56 -18.11 10.33
CA LEU A 37 22.58 -16.70 10.69
C LEU A 37 21.97 -16.48 12.08
N ASN A 38 22.69 -15.74 12.92
CA ASN A 38 22.23 -15.37 14.26
C ASN A 38 22.01 -13.88 14.37
N VAL A 39 20.79 -13.48 14.72
CA VAL A 39 20.42 -12.08 14.96
C VAL A 39 20.81 -11.70 16.38
N ALA A 40 21.73 -10.76 16.51
CA ALA A 40 22.24 -10.25 17.78
C ALA A 40 21.31 -9.17 18.38
N SER A 41 20.73 -8.31 17.54
CA SER A 41 19.76 -7.28 17.95
C SER A 41 18.78 -6.96 16.84
N ILE A 42 17.61 -6.42 17.19
CA ILE A 42 16.62 -5.90 16.26
C ILE A 42 16.42 -4.40 16.48
N GLU A 43 16.20 -3.68 15.39
CA GLU A 43 15.88 -2.26 15.35
C GLU A 43 14.70 -2.02 14.43
N VAL A 44 13.91 -0.97 14.68
CA VAL A 44 12.79 -0.58 13.83
C VAL A 44 12.93 0.87 13.43
N HIS A 45 12.78 1.15 12.16
CA HIS A 45 12.76 2.49 11.61
C HIS A 45 11.43 2.81 10.93
N PRO A 46 10.87 4.02 11.17
CA PRO A 46 11.27 4.98 12.20
C PRO A 46 10.99 4.47 13.62
N ALA A 47 11.68 4.99 14.62
CA ALA A 47 11.51 4.61 16.03
C ALA A 47 10.19 5.10 16.64
N ALA A 48 9.49 6.02 15.99
CA ALA A 48 8.16 6.51 16.35
C ALA A 48 7.39 6.88 15.08
N VAL A 49 6.06 6.79 15.12
CA VAL A 49 5.17 7.12 14.01
C VAL A 49 4.24 8.26 14.40
N GLU A 50 4.26 9.34 13.62
CA GLU A 50 3.28 10.40 13.68
C GLU A 50 2.50 10.48 12.38
N LEU A 51 1.16 10.38 12.46
CA LEU A 51 0.23 10.51 11.34
C LEU A 51 -0.69 11.71 11.63
N LYS A 52 -0.70 12.70 10.72
CA LYS A 52 -1.34 14.01 10.93
C LYS A 52 -2.62 14.23 10.15
N HIS A 53 -3.03 13.27 9.33
CA HIS A 53 -4.30 13.28 8.61
C HIS A 53 -4.66 11.87 8.12
N ARG A 54 -5.93 11.68 7.73
CA ARG A 54 -6.50 10.38 7.32
C ARG A 54 -5.79 9.66 6.18
N PHE A 55 -5.04 10.37 5.35
CA PHE A 55 -4.30 9.79 4.21
C PHE A 55 -2.81 9.59 4.52
N ASP A 56 -2.40 9.94 5.74
CA ASP A 56 -1.00 9.79 6.13
C ASP A 56 -0.65 8.32 6.36
N TYR A 57 0.57 7.95 6.05
CA TYR A 57 1.08 6.62 6.27
C TYR A 57 2.59 6.64 6.47
N ARG A 58 3.10 5.62 7.13
CA ARG A 58 4.53 5.37 7.27
C ARG A 58 4.82 3.91 7.01
N GLN A 59 5.96 3.65 6.41
CA GLN A 59 6.52 2.31 6.28
C GLN A 59 7.47 2.06 7.43
N LEU A 60 7.25 0.98 8.17
CA LEU A 60 8.18 0.47 9.16
C LEU A 60 9.11 -0.54 8.51
N LEU A 61 10.37 -0.49 8.89
CA LEU A 61 11.40 -1.45 8.51
C LEU A 61 11.97 -2.07 9.79
N VAL A 62 11.87 -3.38 9.92
CA VAL A 62 12.49 -4.14 11.01
C VAL A 62 13.82 -4.67 10.51
N THR A 63 14.91 -4.22 11.10
CA THR A 63 16.26 -4.61 10.73
C THR A 63 16.89 -5.46 11.84
N GLY A 64 17.40 -6.62 11.48
CA GLY A 64 18.20 -7.46 12.36
C GLY A 64 19.69 -7.23 12.12
N LYS A 65 20.44 -6.96 13.19
CA LYS A 65 21.91 -6.96 13.14
C LYS A 65 22.39 -8.36 13.45
N LEU A 66 23.15 -8.94 12.53
CA LEU A 66 23.72 -10.26 12.69
C LEU A 66 24.96 -10.22 13.58
N SER A 67 25.32 -11.37 14.16
CA SER A 67 26.56 -11.52 14.94
C SER A 67 27.82 -11.25 14.12
N SER A 68 27.75 -11.36 12.79
CA SER A 68 28.80 -10.96 11.84
C SER A 68 28.96 -9.45 11.69
N GLY A 69 27.98 -8.64 12.16
CA GLY A 69 27.91 -7.21 11.97
C GLY A 69 27.09 -6.75 10.75
N GLU A 70 26.65 -7.68 9.90
CA GLU A 70 25.78 -7.41 8.75
C GLU A 70 24.33 -7.17 9.18
N PHE A 71 23.54 -6.58 8.28
CA PHE A 71 22.11 -6.32 8.52
C PHE A 71 21.23 -7.14 7.59
N VAL A 72 20.06 -7.53 8.10
CA VAL A 72 19.04 -8.29 7.37
C VAL A 72 17.68 -7.68 7.61
N ASP A 73 16.82 -7.65 6.57
CA ASP A 73 15.42 -7.22 6.69
C ASP A 73 14.60 -8.34 7.35
N LEU A 74 13.99 -8.02 8.48
CA LEU A 74 13.13 -8.92 9.24
C LEU A 74 11.66 -8.49 9.23
N THR A 75 11.29 -7.48 8.45
CA THR A 75 9.95 -6.87 8.48
C THR A 75 8.83 -7.89 8.31
N ARG A 76 9.02 -8.89 7.44
CA ARG A 76 8.05 -9.95 7.19
C ARG A 76 8.24 -11.20 8.02
N MET A 77 9.40 -11.31 8.70
CA MET A 77 9.75 -12.46 9.54
C MET A 77 9.43 -12.22 11.01
N ALA A 78 9.44 -10.97 11.45
CA ALA A 78 9.11 -10.59 12.82
C ALA A 78 7.61 -10.71 13.08
N THR A 79 7.23 -11.17 14.25
CA THR A 79 5.84 -11.17 14.71
C THR A 79 5.47 -9.76 15.14
N MET A 80 4.37 -9.24 14.60
CA MET A 80 3.86 -7.92 14.91
C MET A 80 2.56 -8.02 15.70
N THR A 81 2.48 -7.23 16.78
CA THR A 81 1.26 -7.01 17.55
C THR A 81 1.07 -5.52 17.79
N HIS A 82 -0.18 -5.07 17.92
CA HIS A 82 -0.49 -3.69 18.28
C HIS A 82 -1.67 -3.64 19.23
N SER A 83 -1.77 -2.57 20.03
CA SER A 83 -2.65 -2.49 21.19
C SER A 83 -3.91 -1.64 20.95
N GLY A 84 -3.92 -0.78 19.96
CA GLY A 84 -4.96 0.22 19.78
C GLY A 84 -5.76 0.10 18.49
N LYS A 85 -6.54 1.16 18.22
CA LYS A 85 -7.36 1.31 17.00
C LYS A 85 -6.97 2.57 16.20
N ALA A 86 -5.98 3.32 16.69
CA ALA A 86 -5.58 4.57 16.05
C ALA A 86 -4.97 4.34 14.67
N ALA A 87 -4.32 3.20 14.46
CA ALA A 87 -3.69 2.87 13.20
C ALA A 87 -4.08 1.48 12.67
N ASN A 88 -4.14 1.34 11.35
CA ASN A 88 -4.19 0.07 10.65
C ASN A 88 -2.77 -0.29 10.19
N ILE A 89 -2.33 -1.51 10.51
CA ILE A 89 -0.97 -1.96 10.20
C ILE A 89 -1.06 -3.20 9.33
N SER A 90 -0.38 -3.16 8.18
CA SER A 90 -0.29 -4.30 7.27
C SER A 90 0.88 -5.22 7.62
N ALA A 91 0.83 -6.47 7.15
CA ALA A 91 1.87 -7.48 7.42
C ALA A 91 3.26 -7.10 6.86
N ASP A 92 3.31 -6.20 5.88
CA ASP A 92 4.54 -5.64 5.31
C ASP A 92 5.05 -4.39 6.02
N GLY A 93 4.45 -4.05 7.18
CA GLY A 93 4.88 -2.95 8.03
C GLY A 93 4.37 -1.57 7.63
N GLN A 94 3.35 -1.46 6.76
CA GLN A 94 2.75 -0.17 6.44
C GLN A 94 1.73 0.23 7.51
N VAL A 95 1.94 1.38 8.15
CA VAL A 95 1.06 1.99 9.17
C VAL A 95 0.24 3.10 8.54
N ARG A 96 -1.08 3.03 8.63
CA ARG A 96 -2.04 4.01 8.10
C ARG A 96 -2.91 4.57 9.20
N ALA A 97 -3.24 5.86 9.13
CA ALA A 97 -4.16 6.48 10.06
C ALA A 97 -5.57 5.85 9.96
N ALA A 98 -6.18 5.55 11.11
CA ALA A 98 -7.54 5.06 11.23
C ALA A 98 -8.42 6.00 12.06
N GLU A 99 -8.04 6.29 13.30
CA GLU A 99 -8.74 7.18 14.23
C GLU A 99 -7.73 8.05 14.99
N ASP A 100 -8.17 9.24 15.44
CA ASP A 100 -7.33 10.07 16.31
C ASP A 100 -7.07 9.35 17.65
N GLY A 101 -5.82 9.28 18.05
CA GLY A 101 -5.42 8.59 19.27
C GLY A 101 -3.97 8.13 19.28
N THR A 102 -3.67 7.24 20.20
CA THR A 102 -2.34 6.64 20.34
C THR A 102 -2.44 5.12 20.25
N ASP A 103 -1.39 4.51 19.75
CA ASP A 103 -1.23 3.06 19.64
C ASP A 103 0.23 2.71 19.96
N GLU A 104 0.49 1.45 20.24
CA GLU A 104 1.84 0.91 20.40
C GLU A 104 1.96 -0.35 19.54
N ILE A 105 2.93 -0.34 18.65
CA ILE A 105 3.29 -1.50 17.83
C ILE A 105 4.47 -2.20 18.49
N THR A 106 4.37 -3.51 18.66
CA THR A 106 5.47 -4.33 19.16
C THR A 106 5.88 -5.31 18.08
N TYR A 107 7.14 -5.25 17.67
CA TYR A 107 7.76 -6.29 16.85
C TYR A 107 8.60 -7.22 17.72
N THR A 108 8.43 -8.52 17.50
CA THR A 108 9.16 -9.57 18.21
C THR A 108 9.81 -10.52 17.21
N PHE A 109 11.10 -10.75 17.39
CA PHE A 109 11.85 -11.76 16.63
C PHE A 109 12.75 -12.52 17.58
N ASN A 110 12.63 -13.87 17.60
CA ASN A 110 13.22 -14.73 18.62
C ASN A 110 12.78 -14.23 20.02
N ASN A 111 13.74 -13.93 20.91
CA ASN A 111 13.48 -13.45 22.28
C ASN A 111 13.66 -11.93 22.42
N GLN A 112 13.71 -11.20 21.30
CA GLN A 112 13.92 -9.76 21.29
C GLN A 112 12.63 -9.05 20.87
N SER A 113 12.33 -7.91 21.49
CA SER A 113 11.18 -7.10 21.13
C SER A 113 11.52 -5.63 21.12
N VAL A 114 10.91 -4.90 20.19
CA VAL A 114 11.00 -3.43 20.08
C VAL A 114 9.59 -2.87 20.00
N LYS A 115 9.34 -1.79 20.78
CA LYS A 115 8.07 -1.08 20.83
C LYS A 115 8.19 0.26 20.11
N ILE A 116 7.19 0.55 19.30
CA ILE A 116 7.10 1.75 18.48
C ILE A 116 5.82 2.51 18.87
N PRO A 117 5.92 3.70 19.47
CA PRO A 117 4.77 4.54 19.71
C PRO A 117 4.20 5.10 18.41
N VAL A 118 2.89 5.09 18.28
CA VAL A 118 2.14 5.65 17.17
C VAL A 118 1.21 6.72 17.68
N THR A 119 1.26 7.90 17.08
CA THR A 119 0.33 8.99 17.36
C THR A 119 -0.40 9.37 16.09
N VAL A 120 -1.71 9.38 16.13
CA VAL A 120 -2.58 9.75 15.02
C VAL A 120 -3.42 10.95 15.42
N SER A 121 -3.49 11.95 14.54
CA SER A 121 -4.28 13.16 14.75
C SER A 121 -4.87 13.67 13.43
N GLY A 122 -5.93 14.47 13.51
CA GLY A 122 -6.50 15.16 12.36
C GLY A 122 -7.18 14.27 11.33
N VAL A 123 -7.59 13.05 11.69
CA VAL A 123 -8.26 12.10 10.78
C VAL A 123 -9.57 12.67 10.24
N LYS A 124 -10.31 13.41 11.07
CA LYS A 124 -11.58 14.06 10.70
C LYS A 124 -11.39 15.49 10.17
N ALA A 125 -10.20 16.05 10.28
CA ALA A 125 -9.92 17.40 9.80
C ALA A 125 -9.96 17.46 8.26
N PRO A 126 -10.41 18.56 7.66
CA PRO A 126 -10.31 18.79 6.22
C PRO A 126 -8.83 18.70 5.80
N HIS A 127 -8.55 17.87 4.83
CA HIS A 127 -7.21 17.75 4.27
C HIS A 127 -7.10 18.59 3.00
N PRO A 128 -6.33 19.69 2.98
CA PRO A 128 -6.14 20.49 1.79
C PRO A 128 -5.39 19.67 0.73
N VAL A 129 -6.03 19.48 -0.41
CA VAL A 129 -5.44 18.76 -1.54
C VAL A 129 -4.31 19.58 -2.13
N SER A 130 -3.12 18.99 -2.25
CA SER A 130 -1.96 19.56 -2.95
C SER A 130 -1.82 18.92 -4.32
N PHE A 131 -1.77 19.76 -5.36
CA PHE A 131 -1.59 19.25 -6.71
C PHE A 131 -0.32 18.39 -6.85
N VAL A 132 0.79 18.87 -6.32
CA VAL A 132 2.09 18.18 -6.42
C VAL A 132 2.12 16.88 -5.62
N ARG A 133 1.54 16.89 -4.41
CA ARG A 133 1.57 15.72 -3.52
C ARG A 133 0.50 14.68 -3.87
N ASP A 134 -0.72 15.13 -4.21
CA ASP A 134 -1.88 14.26 -4.27
C ASP A 134 -2.37 13.99 -5.70
N VAL A 135 -2.23 14.94 -6.63
CA VAL A 135 -2.74 14.83 -8.00
C VAL A 135 -1.66 14.38 -8.99
N GLN A 136 -0.51 15.04 -8.97
CA GLN A 136 0.55 14.76 -9.94
C GLN A 136 1.07 13.31 -9.92
N PRO A 137 1.26 12.66 -8.76
CA PRO A 137 1.64 11.24 -8.72
C PRO A 137 0.59 10.32 -9.35
N LEU A 138 -0.70 10.67 -9.26
CA LEU A 138 -1.78 9.90 -9.90
C LEU A 138 -1.69 10.03 -11.42
N LEU A 139 -1.47 11.24 -11.95
CA LEU A 139 -1.27 11.46 -13.40
C LEU A 139 -0.08 10.66 -13.93
N ALA A 140 1.00 10.60 -13.17
CA ALA A 140 2.19 9.83 -13.54
C ALA A 140 1.93 8.32 -13.47
N ARG A 141 1.29 7.84 -12.41
CA ARG A 141 0.96 6.41 -12.23
C ARG A 141 -0.01 5.90 -13.29
N MET A 142 -0.98 6.72 -13.69
CA MET A 142 -1.93 6.42 -14.76
C MET A 142 -1.33 6.64 -16.17
N SER A 143 -0.06 7.03 -16.26
CA SER A 143 0.64 7.33 -17.51
C SER A 143 0.04 8.48 -18.33
N CYS A 144 -0.78 9.34 -17.73
CA CYS A 144 -1.40 10.47 -18.43
C CYS A 144 -0.35 11.45 -18.99
N ASN A 145 0.75 11.66 -18.29
CA ASN A 145 1.87 12.53 -18.67
C ASN A 145 3.05 11.77 -19.32
N ALA A 146 2.82 10.54 -19.78
CA ALA A 146 3.83 9.78 -20.54
C ALA A 146 4.04 10.39 -21.93
N GLY A 147 5.24 10.14 -22.52
CA GLY A 147 5.61 10.64 -23.84
C GLY A 147 4.76 10.10 -25.00
N THR A 148 4.01 9.03 -24.78
CA THR A 148 3.03 8.47 -25.74
C THR A 148 1.62 9.03 -25.55
N CYS A 149 1.39 9.77 -24.48
CA CYS A 149 0.11 10.40 -24.14
C CYS A 149 0.27 11.95 -24.11
N HIS A 150 -0.23 12.58 -23.06
CA HIS A 150 -0.23 14.05 -22.97
C HIS A 150 1.16 14.66 -22.69
N GLY A 151 2.16 13.87 -22.31
CA GLY A 151 3.54 14.29 -22.19
C GLY A 151 4.33 14.34 -23.50
N ALA A 152 3.72 14.01 -24.64
CA ALA A 152 4.32 14.19 -25.96
C ALA A 152 4.60 15.65 -26.26
N LYS A 153 5.54 15.94 -27.20
CA LYS A 153 5.93 17.31 -27.59
C LYS A 153 4.72 18.17 -27.92
N GLU A 154 3.77 17.68 -28.68
CA GLU A 154 2.54 18.38 -29.05
C GLU A 154 1.31 18.00 -28.19
N GLY A 155 1.52 17.19 -27.16
CA GLY A 155 0.41 16.63 -26.39
C GLY A 155 -0.40 15.60 -27.18
N LYS A 156 -1.66 15.37 -26.77
CA LYS A 156 -2.61 14.47 -27.45
C LYS A 156 -4.00 15.06 -27.40
N ALA A 157 -4.70 15.04 -28.53
CA ALA A 157 -6.06 15.57 -28.67
C ALA A 157 -6.25 17.00 -28.13
N GLY A 158 -5.28 17.89 -28.40
CA GLY A 158 -5.30 19.29 -27.96
C GLY A 158 -5.11 19.47 -26.45
N PHE A 159 -4.61 18.47 -25.74
CA PHE A 159 -4.23 18.55 -24.33
C PHE A 159 -2.80 18.10 -24.13
N LYS A 160 -2.04 18.93 -23.45
CA LYS A 160 -0.62 18.70 -23.16
C LYS A 160 -0.36 18.80 -21.66
N LEU A 161 0.46 17.91 -21.17
CA LEU A 161 1.09 17.93 -19.85
C LEU A 161 2.60 17.94 -20.01
N SER A 162 3.30 18.32 -18.97
CA SER A 162 4.75 18.16 -18.94
C SER A 162 5.12 16.67 -18.91
N LEU A 163 6.23 16.33 -19.56
CA LEU A 163 6.70 14.96 -19.60
C LEU A 163 6.99 14.46 -18.16
N ARG A 164 6.32 13.39 -17.74
CA ARG A 164 6.48 12.77 -16.40
C ARG A 164 6.26 13.73 -15.22
N GLY A 165 5.54 14.83 -15.43
CA GLY A 165 5.26 15.80 -14.38
C GLY A 165 6.46 16.71 -14.04
N TYR A 166 7.34 16.97 -14.99
CA TYR A 166 8.51 17.82 -14.80
C TYR A 166 8.17 19.25 -14.38
N ASP A 167 7.05 19.79 -14.90
CA ASP A 167 6.57 21.14 -14.58
C ASP A 167 5.16 21.08 -13.98
N ALA A 168 5.11 21.03 -12.65
CA ALA A 168 3.86 20.95 -11.90
C ALA A 168 2.97 22.20 -12.06
N ILE A 169 3.56 23.37 -12.23
CA ILE A 169 2.82 24.62 -12.41
C ILE A 169 2.15 24.64 -13.79
N TYR A 170 2.88 24.23 -14.81
CA TYR A 170 2.33 24.07 -16.15
C TYR A 170 1.18 23.05 -16.15
N ASP A 171 1.38 21.88 -15.55
CA ASP A 171 0.38 20.81 -15.49
C ASP A 171 -0.89 21.24 -14.76
N HIS A 172 -0.74 21.95 -13.63
CA HIS A 172 -1.86 22.51 -12.90
C HIS A 172 -2.65 23.49 -13.76
N ARG A 173 -1.97 24.43 -14.47
CA ARG A 173 -2.62 25.40 -15.36
C ARG A 173 -3.28 24.74 -16.56
N ALA A 174 -2.65 23.76 -17.17
CA ALA A 174 -3.20 23.00 -18.29
C ALA A 174 -4.52 22.29 -17.92
N LEU A 175 -4.66 21.88 -16.66
CA LEU A 175 -5.90 21.27 -16.16
C LEU A 175 -6.95 22.30 -15.75
N THR A 176 -6.56 23.41 -15.13
CA THR A 176 -7.48 24.35 -14.49
C THR A 176 -7.79 25.58 -15.30
N ASP A 177 -6.85 26.09 -16.10
CA ASP A 177 -6.95 27.38 -16.76
C ASP A 177 -7.14 27.27 -18.29
N ASP A 178 -6.71 26.15 -18.89
CA ASP A 178 -6.85 25.94 -20.34
C ASP A 178 -8.31 25.66 -20.72
N ILE A 179 -8.92 26.65 -21.37
CA ILE A 179 -10.34 26.68 -21.77
C ILE A 179 -11.25 26.44 -20.56
N GLY A 180 -11.71 27.51 -19.94
CA GLY A 180 -12.54 27.49 -18.72
C GLY A 180 -13.66 26.45 -18.78
N ALA A 181 -13.76 25.63 -17.73
CA ALA A 181 -14.73 24.55 -17.53
C ALA A 181 -14.64 23.36 -18.53
N ARG A 182 -13.62 23.26 -19.38
CA ARG A 182 -13.48 22.13 -20.30
C ARG A 182 -13.00 20.87 -19.59
N ARG A 183 -12.05 20.99 -18.67
CA ARG A 183 -11.45 19.86 -17.94
C ARG A 183 -11.77 19.90 -16.46
N PHE A 184 -11.83 21.09 -15.92
CA PHE A 184 -12.14 21.32 -14.53
C PHE A 184 -13.00 22.58 -14.36
N ASN A 185 -14.18 22.44 -13.78
CA ASN A 185 -15.07 23.57 -13.54
C ASN A 185 -14.85 24.15 -12.13
N ARG A 186 -14.14 25.27 -12.03
CA ARG A 186 -13.88 25.96 -10.76
C ARG A 186 -15.14 26.57 -10.13
N ARG A 187 -16.21 26.80 -10.90
CA ARG A 187 -17.47 27.42 -10.43
C ARG A 187 -18.48 26.38 -9.98
N GLY A 188 -18.31 25.14 -10.39
CA GLY A 188 -19.15 24.03 -10.00
C GLY A 188 -18.79 23.52 -8.61
N GLY A 189 -19.79 23.14 -7.81
CA GLY A 189 -19.58 22.39 -6.59
C GLY A 189 -18.99 21.00 -6.88
N LYS A 190 -18.72 20.24 -5.83
CA LYS A 190 -18.08 18.89 -5.87
C LYS A 190 -18.74 17.87 -6.82
N HIS A 191 -19.91 18.16 -7.36
CA HIS A 191 -20.69 17.28 -8.24
C HIS A 191 -20.40 17.45 -9.73
N TYR A 192 -19.52 18.38 -10.11
CA TYR A 192 -19.24 18.70 -11.53
C TYR A 192 -17.74 18.59 -11.89
N SER A 193 -16.97 17.87 -11.07
CA SER A 193 -15.55 17.58 -11.35
C SER A 193 -15.36 16.17 -11.90
#